data_c11ce9621f4a32d576824b930183ae20
#
_entry.id   c11ce9621f4a32d576824b930183ae20
#
_cell.length_a   1.000
_cell.length_b   1.000
_cell.length_c   1.000
_cell.angle_alpha   90.00
_cell.angle_beta   90.00
_cell.angle_gamma   90.00
#
_symmetry.space_group_name_H-M   'P 1'
#
loop_
_entity.id
_entity.type
_entity.pdbx_description
1 polymer ?
#
loop_
_entity_poly.entity_id
_entity_poly.type
_entity_poly.pdbx_seq_one_letter_code
_entity_poly.pdbx_strand_id
1 'polypeptide(L)'
;LAINAQEISALIKQQIENFKPNFDVTETGVVTYIGDGIARAHGLENAMSGELLIFENGSYGMAQNLESTDVGIIILGDFTDIREGDTIRRTGKIMEVPVGESLIGRVVDPLGRPVDGLGEIHTDKTRPVEAPAPGVMQRKSVSEPLQTGLKAIDALVPIGRGQRELIIGDRQTGKTTIAIDTILNQKGQDMICIYVAIGQKESTVRTQVETLRQYGALDYTIVVTASASQPSPLLFLAPYAGVAMAEEFMYQGKHVLIVYDDLSKQAVAYRELSLLLRRPPGREAFPGDVFYLHSRLLERSAKVSDELGGGSITALPFIETQAGDISAYIATNVISITDGQIFLGDGLFNAGIRPAIDAGSSVSRVGGSAQIKAMKKVAGTLRIDLASYRELEAFTKFGSDLDAATQAKLNRGRRTVEVLKQPVHKPLPVEKQVTILYALTHGFLDTVPVDEIVRFEEEFHAFFDAQHPEILETIRDTKDLPEEAVLDAAITEFLNQTSFQ
;
A
#
# COMPACT_ATOMS: atom_id res chain seq x y z
N LEU A 1 -6.28 77.20 -21.30
CA LEU A 1 -4.98 76.56 -21.36
C LEU A 1 -5.09 75.38 -22.35
N ALA A 2 -4.61 75.61 -23.60
CA ALA A 2 -4.53 74.58 -24.61
C ALA A 2 -3.27 73.72 -24.31
N ILE A 3 -3.44 72.51 -23.93
CA ILE A 3 -2.36 71.55 -23.73
C ILE A 3 -1.78 71.24 -25.12
N ASN A 4 -0.52 71.56 -25.32
CA ASN A 4 0.17 71.37 -26.60
C ASN A 4 0.38 69.86 -26.87
N ALA A 5 -0.01 69.40 -28.06
CA ALA A 5 0.14 68.02 -28.48
C ALA A 5 1.59 67.50 -28.37
N GLN A 6 2.58 68.43 -28.45
CA GLN A 6 3.99 68.07 -28.26
C GLN A 6 4.35 67.79 -26.80
N GLU A 7 3.73 68.45 -25.82
CA GLU A 7 3.92 68.15 -24.40
C GLU A 7 3.30 66.88 -23.97
N ILE A 8 2.14 66.56 -24.52
CA ILE A 8 1.50 65.21 -24.30
C ILE A 8 2.36 64.10 -24.88
N SER A 9 2.90 64.32 -26.10
CA SER A 9 3.77 63.33 -26.73
C SER A 9 5.08 63.13 -25.95
N ALA A 10 5.65 64.23 -25.42
CA ALA A 10 6.84 64.13 -24.58
C ALA A 10 6.59 63.43 -23.23
N LEU A 11 5.44 63.70 -22.58
CA LEU A 11 5.02 63.02 -21.34
C LEU A 11 4.74 61.52 -21.54
N ILE A 12 4.11 61.16 -22.66
CA ILE A 12 3.87 59.74 -23.00
C ILE A 12 5.21 59.07 -23.29
N LYS A 13 6.12 59.71 -24.01
CA LYS A 13 7.46 59.19 -24.29
C LYS A 13 8.27 59.00 -22.99
N GLN A 14 8.23 59.95 -22.09
CA GLN A 14 8.88 59.89 -20.79
C GLN A 14 8.25 58.81 -19.88
N GLN A 15 6.95 58.61 -19.93
CA GLN A 15 6.28 57.49 -19.23
C GLN A 15 6.63 56.13 -19.83
N ILE A 16 6.77 56.02 -21.17
CA ILE A 16 7.20 54.80 -21.84
C ILE A 16 8.68 54.52 -21.55
N GLU A 17 9.57 55.54 -21.52
CA GLU A 17 10.99 55.40 -21.20
C GLU A 17 11.23 55.08 -19.70
N ASN A 18 10.37 55.55 -18.79
CA ASN A 18 10.40 55.27 -17.36
C ASN A 18 9.60 54.01 -16.98
N PHE A 19 8.86 53.45 -17.91
CA PHE A 19 8.20 52.16 -17.73
C PHE A 19 9.26 51.07 -17.79
N LYS A 20 9.97 50.85 -16.67
CA LYS A 20 10.62 49.57 -16.42
C LYS A 20 9.49 48.58 -16.12
N PRO A 21 9.18 47.68 -17.01
CA PRO A 21 8.36 46.56 -16.61
C PRO A 21 9.17 45.82 -15.54
N ASN A 22 8.76 45.91 -14.30
CA ASN A 22 9.03 44.86 -13.35
C ASN A 22 8.23 43.64 -13.85
N PHE A 23 8.80 42.99 -14.85
CA PHE A 23 8.38 41.65 -15.23
C PHE A 23 8.90 40.67 -14.17
N ASP A 24 8.31 40.65 -13.01
CA ASP A 24 7.89 39.41 -12.47
C ASP A 24 6.76 38.94 -13.40
N VAL A 25 7.13 38.33 -14.51
CA VAL A 25 6.19 37.67 -15.42
C VAL A 25 5.74 36.40 -14.75
N THR A 26 4.94 36.52 -13.74
CA THR A 26 3.99 35.47 -13.39
C THR A 26 3.02 35.43 -14.56
N GLU A 27 3.21 34.49 -15.48
CA GLU A 27 2.23 34.24 -16.52
C GLU A 27 0.87 34.03 -15.85
N THR A 28 -0.04 34.89 -16.23
CA THR A 28 -1.42 34.83 -15.76
C THR A 28 -2.29 34.37 -16.89
N GLY A 29 -3.15 33.41 -16.60
CA GLY A 29 -4.18 32.95 -17.50
C GLY A 29 -5.57 33.36 -17.01
N VAL A 30 -6.55 33.10 -17.84
CA VAL A 30 -7.97 33.32 -17.55
C VAL A 30 -8.70 31.99 -17.61
N VAL A 31 -9.51 31.74 -16.60
CA VAL A 31 -10.35 30.53 -16.52
C VAL A 31 -11.45 30.63 -17.58
N THR A 32 -11.50 29.65 -18.49
CA THR A 32 -12.45 29.59 -19.59
C THR A 32 -13.59 28.58 -19.34
N TYR A 33 -13.34 27.64 -18.43
CA TYR A 33 -14.34 26.64 -18.03
C TYR A 33 -14.06 26.20 -16.60
N ILE A 34 -15.10 25.93 -15.85
CA ILE A 34 -15.06 25.32 -14.52
C ILE A 34 -16.20 24.34 -14.33
N GLY A 35 -15.96 23.19 -13.73
CA GLY A 35 -16.99 22.22 -13.37
C GLY A 35 -16.38 20.92 -12.85
N ASP A 36 -17.05 20.32 -11.87
CA ASP A 36 -16.76 18.99 -11.33
C ASP A 36 -15.29 18.76 -10.88
N GLY A 37 -14.68 19.80 -10.31
CA GLY A 37 -13.29 19.73 -9.80
C GLY A 37 -12.21 19.91 -10.85
N ILE A 38 -12.57 20.30 -12.08
CA ILE A 38 -11.61 20.70 -13.13
C ILE A 38 -11.84 22.14 -13.57
N ALA A 39 -10.78 22.76 -14.09
CA ALA A 39 -10.87 24.02 -14.81
C ALA A 39 -10.09 23.93 -16.13
N ARG A 40 -10.39 24.84 -17.05
CA ARG A 40 -9.55 25.13 -18.21
C ARG A 40 -9.18 26.58 -18.17
N ALA A 41 -7.96 26.89 -18.56
CA ALA A 41 -7.47 28.26 -18.61
C ALA A 41 -6.66 28.53 -19.88
N HIS A 42 -6.76 29.75 -20.36
CA HIS A 42 -6.04 30.30 -21.50
C HIS A 42 -4.90 31.18 -21.00
N GLY A 43 -3.83 31.32 -21.77
CA GLY A 43 -2.72 32.21 -21.42
C GLY A 43 -1.66 31.62 -20.49
N LEU A 44 -1.65 30.31 -20.33
CA LEU A 44 -0.66 29.57 -19.54
C LEU A 44 0.24 28.69 -20.44
N GLU A 45 0.69 29.25 -21.55
CA GLU A 45 1.38 28.51 -22.63
C GLU A 45 2.69 27.83 -22.21
N ASN A 46 3.35 28.38 -21.18
CA ASN A 46 4.60 27.81 -20.66
C ASN A 46 4.40 26.98 -19.38
N ALA A 47 3.15 26.65 -19.01
CA ALA A 47 2.89 25.79 -17.85
C ALA A 47 3.51 24.42 -18.03
N MET A 48 4.07 23.89 -16.94
CA MET A 48 4.63 22.54 -16.89
C MET A 48 3.55 21.52 -16.46
N SER A 49 3.66 20.31 -16.94
CA SER A 49 2.82 19.21 -16.43
C SER A 49 3.08 18.99 -14.94
N GLY A 50 2.02 18.94 -14.12
CA GLY A 50 2.15 18.83 -12.65
C GLY A 50 2.46 20.16 -11.97
N GLU A 51 2.51 21.29 -12.68
CA GLU A 51 2.75 22.59 -12.08
C GLU A 51 1.60 23.03 -11.18
N LEU A 52 1.94 23.53 -10.01
CA LEU A 52 1.00 24.14 -9.08
C LEU A 52 0.58 25.52 -9.61
N LEU A 53 -0.71 25.74 -9.69
CA LEU A 53 -1.35 27.00 -10.11
C LEU A 53 -2.16 27.58 -8.97
N ILE A 54 -2.31 28.90 -8.94
CA ILE A 54 -3.09 29.60 -7.91
C ILE A 54 -4.21 30.38 -8.57
N PHE A 55 -5.45 30.10 -8.19
CA PHE A 55 -6.63 30.88 -8.58
C PHE A 55 -6.72 32.19 -7.80
N GLU A 56 -7.50 33.14 -8.31
CA GLU A 56 -7.67 34.47 -7.71
C GLU A 56 -8.19 34.42 -6.27
N ASN A 57 -9.05 33.44 -5.96
CA ASN A 57 -9.58 33.19 -4.61
C ASN A 57 -8.58 32.52 -3.65
N GLY A 58 -7.34 32.22 -4.10
CA GLY A 58 -6.32 31.55 -3.31
C GLY A 58 -6.39 30.02 -3.34
N SER A 59 -7.35 29.41 -4.05
CA SER A 59 -7.40 27.96 -4.25
C SER A 59 -6.27 27.50 -5.15
N TYR A 60 -5.83 26.24 -4.98
CA TYR A 60 -4.78 25.64 -5.77
C TYR A 60 -5.35 24.75 -6.87
N GLY A 61 -4.65 24.71 -8.00
CA GLY A 61 -4.86 23.74 -9.07
C GLY A 61 -3.54 23.13 -9.52
N MET A 62 -3.62 22.00 -10.21
CA MET A 62 -2.46 21.35 -10.83
C MET A 62 -2.69 21.22 -12.34
N ALA A 63 -1.74 21.68 -13.13
CA ALA A 63 -1.76 21.55 -14.57
C ALA A 63 -1.64 20.07 -14.96
N GLN A 64 -2.65 19.53 -15.64
CA GLN A 64 -2.72 18.11 -15.99
C GLN A 64 -2.70 17.86 -17.49
N ASN A 65 -3.38 18.69 -18.27
CA ASN A 65 -3.48 18.54 -19.72
C ASN A 65 -2.97 19.83 -20.39
N LEU A 66 -1.89 19.71 -21.13
CA LEU A 66 -1.26 20.84 -21.81
C LEU A 66 -1.62 20.76 -23.30
N GLU A 67 -2.51 21.66 -23.74
CA GLU A 67 -2.91 21.79 -25.12
C GLU A 67 -2.32 23.08 -25.72
N SER A 68 -2.35 23.24 -27.04
CA SER A 68 -1.77 24.39 -27.71
C SER A 68 -2.47 25.71 -27.39
N THR A 69 -3.73 25.66 -26.97
CA THR A 69 -4.58 26.83 -26.74
C THR A 69 -5.03 26.98 -25.31
N ASP A 70 -5.11 25.88 -24.56
CA ASP A 70 -5.57 25.88 -23.18
C ASP A 70 -4.86 24.83 -22.33
N VAL A 71 -4.94 25.03 -21.02
CA VAL A 71 -4.42 24.11 -20.02
C VAL A 71 -5.59 23.54 -19.23
N GLY A 72 -5.70 22.21 -19.21
CA GLY A 72 -6.62 21.49 -18.34
C GLY A 72 -6.03 21.34 -16.93
N ILE A 73 -6.79 21.74 -15.94
CA ILE A 73 -6.36 21.89 -14.56
C ILE A 73 -7.26 21.06 -13.66
N ILE A 74 -6.68 20.29 -12.75
CA ILE A 74 -7.41 19.67 -11.66
C ILE A 74 -7.36 20.57 -10.42
N ILE A 75 -8.50 20.79 -9.77
CA ILE A 75 -8.60 21.71 -8.64
C ILE A 75 -8.37 20.93 -7.34
N LEU A 76 -7.45 21.42 -6.51
CA LEU A 76 -7.01 20.77 -5.28
C LEU A 76 -7.74 21.32 -4.05
N GLY A 77 -9.06 21.22 -4.04
CA GLY A 77 -9.88 21.70 -2.94
C GLY A 77 -11.28 22.13 -3.36
N ASP A 78 -11.84 23.09 -2.63
CA ASP A 78 -13.13 23.67 -2.94
C ASP A 78 -13.04 24.55 -4.20
N PHE A 79 -13.98 24.38 -5.11
CA PHE A 79 -14.07 25.09 -6.38
C PHE A 79 -15.35 25.93 -6.51
N THR A 80 -16.17 26.00 -5.47
CA THR A 80 -17.49 26.65 -5.50
C THR A 80 -17.39 28.17 -5.77
N ASP A 81 -16.30 28.79 -5.36
CA ASP A 81 -16.06 30.23 -5.52
C ASP A 81 -15.26 30.60 -6.76
N ILE A 82 -14.82 29.63 -7.56
CA ILE A 82 -14.08 29.87 -8.80
C ILE A 82 -15.07 30.05 -9.95
N ARG A 83 -14.86 31.04 -10.80
CA ARG A 83 -15.76 31.38 -11.92
C ARG A 83 -15.00 31.47 -13.24
N GLU A 84 -15.73 31.31 -14.33
CA GLU A 84 -15.23 31.66 -15.67
C GLU A 84 -14.91 33.16 -15.71
N GLY A 85 -13.74 33.47 -16.24
CA GLY A 85 -13.19 34.84 -16.26
C GLY A 85 -12.24 35.16 -15.12
N ASP A 86 -12.17 34.34 -14.07
CA ASP A 86 -11.22 34.54 -12.97
C ASP A 86 -9.77 34.39 -13.46
N THR A 87 -8.87 35.10 -12.79
CA THR A 87 -7.45 35.05 -13.06
C THR A 87 -6.81 33.83 -12.38
N ILE A 88 -5.95 33.15 -13.09
CA ILE A 88 -5.13 32.06 -12.56
C ILE A 88 -3.64 32.34 -12.84
N ARG A 89 -2.77 32.05 -11.89
CA ARG A 89 -1.34 32.33 -11.98
C ARG A 89 -0.50 31.09 -11.87
N ARG A 90 0.58 31.03 -12.63
CA ARG A 90 1.63 30.05 -12.49
C ARG A 90 2.44 30.28 -11.21
N THR A 91 2.88 29.21 -10.58
CA THR A 91 3.85 29.30 -9.47
C THR A 91 5.28 29.00 -9.91
N GLY A 92 5.47 28.42 -11.10
CA GLY A 92 6.77 27.92 -11.55
C GLY A 92 7.27 26.70 -10.75
N LYS A 93 6.44 26.13 -9.88
CA LYS A 93 6.78 24.99 -9.02
C LYS A 93 5.88 23.80 -9.31
N ILE A 94 6.46 22.62 -9.32
CA ILE A 94 5.72 21.35 -9.36
C ILE A 94 5.01 21.15 -8.02
N MET A 95 3.86 20.49 -8.03
CA MET A 95 3.11 20.17 -6.82
C MET A 95 3.98 19.36 -5.85
N GLU A 96 4.10 19.87 -4.62
CA GLU A 96 4.85 19.25 -3.53
C GLU A 96 3.96 19.02 -2.32
N VAL A 97 4.38 18.06 -1.47
CA VAL A 97 3.75 17.78 -0.19
C VAL A 97 4.77 17.88 0.95
N PRO A 98 4.35 18.29 2.15
CA PRO A 98 5.20 18.25 3.33
C PRO A 98 5.59 16.81 3.65
N VAL A 99 6.83 16.63 4.09
CA VAL A 99 7.39 15.31 4.46
C VAL A 99 8.21 15.42 5.75
N GLY A 100 8.50 14.28 6.34
CA GLY A 100 9.39 14.20 7.50
C GLY A 100 8.74 13.57 8.73
N GLU A 101 9.50 13.48 9.80
CA GLU A 101 9.11 12.78 11.03
C GLU A 101 7.92 13.41 11.74
N SER A 102 7.68 14.71 11.56
CA SER A 102 6.54 15.42 12.14
C SER A 102 5.17 14.92 11.66
N LEU A 103 5.13 14.16 10.55
CA LEU A 103 3.91 13.52 10.06
C LEU A 103 3.61 12.18 10.71
N ILE A 104 4.59 11.56 11.38
CA ILE A 104 4.40 10.26 12.05
C ILE A 104 3.37 10.43 13.19
N GLY A 105 2.42 9.52 13.25
CA GLY A 105 1.32 9.58 14.22
C GLY A 105 0.16 10.48 13.81
N ARG A 106 0.22 11.11 12.63
CA ARG A 106 -0.77 12.06 12.17
C ARG A 106 -1.64 11.48 11.05
N VAL A 107 -2.84 12.03 10.93
CA VAL A 107 -3.76 11.77 9.82
C VAL A 107 -3.83 13.04 8.98
N VAL A 108 -3.46 12.91 7.72
CA VAL A 108 -3.37 14.04 6.77
C VAL A 108 -4.18 13.79 5.50
N ASP A 109 -4.55 14.86 4.83
CA ASP A 109 -5.10 14.79 3.48
C ASP A 109 -3.99 14.66 2.41
N PRO A 110 -4.31 14.49 1.13
CA PRO A 110 -3.32 14.37 0.06
C PRO A 110 -2.45 15.61 -0.15
N LEU A 111 -2.79 16.73 0.42
CA LEU A 111 -1.98 17.96 0.40
C LEU A 111 -1.07 18.06 1.65
N GLY A 112 -1.12 17.06 2.53
CA GLY A 112 -0.36 17.04 3.78
C GLY A 112 -0.98 17.89 4.90
N ARG A 113 -2.22 18.35 4.75
CA ARG A 113 -2.92 19.11 5.79
C ARG A 113 -3.49 18.17 6.83
N PRO A 114 -3.35 18.48 8.13
CA PRO A 114 -3.87 17.63 9.19
C PRO A 114 -5.41 17.61 9.18
N VAL A 115 -5.99 16.42 9.34
CA VAL A 115 -7.45 16.19 9.46
C VAL A 115 -7.82 15.48 10.75
N ASP A 116 -6.85 15.30 11.65
CA ASP A 116 -7.00 14.60 12.93
C ASP A 116 -7.40 15.50 14.10
N GLY A 117 -7.47 16.81 13.89
CA GLY A 117 -7.80 17.78 14.93
C GLY A 117 -6.67 18.04 15.96
N LEU A 118 -5.45 17.57 15.69
CA LEU A 118 -4.30 17.70 16.61
C LEU A 118 -3.43 18.95 16.34
N GLY A 119 -3.94 19.90 15.54
CA GLY A 119 -3.25 21.13 15.20
C GLY A 119 -2.34 21.02 13.99
N GLU A 120 -1.69 22.12 13.63
CA GLU A 120 -0.85 22.23 12.45
C GLU A 120 0.42 21.36 12.56
N ILE A 121 0.90 20.90 11.41
CA ILE A 121 2.15 20.12 11.28
C ILE A 121 3.22 21.07 10.74
N HIS A 122 4.30 21.22 11.49
CA HIS A 122 5.43 22.05 11.08
C HIS A 122 6.55 21.18 10.54
N THR A 123 6.92 21.42 9.30
CA THR A 123 8.08 20.80 8.65
C THR A 123 8.66 21.77 7.61
N ASP A 124 9.97 21.81 7.53
CA ASP A 124 10.69 22.62 6.54
C ASP A 124 10.98 21.87 5.25
N LYS A 125 10.57 20.59 5.20
CA LYS A 125 10.85 19.70 4.08
C LYS A 125 9.61 19.44 3.25
N THR A 126 9.78 19.51 1.93
CA THR A 126 8.78 19.12 0.94
C THR A 126 9.38 18.18 -0.08
N ARG A 127 8.55 17.39 -0.74
CA ARG A 127 8.93 16.57 -1.89
C ARG A 127 7.88 16.67 -2.98
N PRO A 128 8.28 16.64 -4.27
CA PRO A 128 7.33 16.58 -5.37
C PRO A 128 6.47 15.31 -5.28
N VAL A 129 5.18 15.47 -5.52
CA VAL A 129 4.24 14.33 -5.51
C VAL A 129 4.51 13.40 -6.67
N GLU A 130 4.93 13.92 -7.81
CA GLU A 130 5.40 13.14 -8.95
C GLU A 130 6.92 13.26 -9.06
N ALA A 131 7.59 12.12 -8.90
CA ALA A 131 9.04 12.01 -8.99
C ALA A 131 9.40 10.75 -9.79
N PRO A 132 10.53 10.74 -10.50
CA PRO A 132 10.98 9.54 -11.19
C PRO A 132 11.32 8.43 -10.20
N ALA A 133 10.99 7.19 -10.57
CA ALA A 133 11.38 6.02 -9.80
C ALA A 133 12.91 5.83 -9.83
N PRO A 134 13.49 5.15 -8.82
CA PRO A 134 14.91 4.78 -8.84
C PRO A 134 15.25 4.00 -10.11
N GLY A 135 16.34 4.39 -10.77
CA GLY A 135 16.85 3.69 -11.96
C GLY A 135 17.41 2.29 -11.63
N VAL A 136 17.68 1.50 -12.67
CA VAL A 136 18.15 0.11 -12.52
C VAL A 136 19.40 0.02 -11.65
N MET A 137 20.39 0.89 -11.85
CA MET A 137 21.66 0.89 -11.09
C MET A 137 21.50 1.40 -9.65
N GLN A 138 20.39 2.06 -9.36
CA GLN A 138 20.10 2.59 -8.02
C GLN A 138 19.36 1.57 -7.14
N ARG A 139 19.01 0.42 -7.69
CA ARG A 139 18.25 -0.64 -6.98
C ARG A 139 19.20 -1.73 -6.48
N LYS A 140 18.79 -2.35 -5.39
CA LYS A 140 19.39 -3.56 -4.83
C LYS A 140 18.36 -4.68 -4.83
N SER A 141 18.80 -5.91 -4.98
CA SER A 141 17.91 -7.07 -4.93
C SER A 141 17.22 -7.19 -3.57
N VAL A 142 15.95 -7.57 -3.59
CA VAL A 142 15.16 -7.83 -2.39
C VAL A 142 15.60 -9.17 -1.78
N SER A 143 16.11 -9.13 -0.55
CA SER A 143 16.63 -10.30 0.17
C SER A 143 16.32 -10.31 1.66
N GLU A 144 15.70 -9.25 2.18
CA GLU A 144 15.31 -9.14 3.58
C GLU A 144 13.80 -9.34 3.73
N PRO A 145 13.34 -10.18 4.66
CA PRO A 145 11.91 -10.38 4.86
C PRO A 145 11.22 -9.15 5.45
N LEU A 146 10.02 -8.88 4.98
CA LEU A 146 9.02 -8.09 5.68
C LEU A 146 8.10 -9.07 6.40
N GLN A 147 8.20 -9.13 7.72
CA GLN A 147 7.37 -10.03 8.52
C GLN A 147 5.98 -9.45 8.67
N THR A 148 4.98 -10.11 8.08
CA THR A 148 3.60 -9.66 8.18
C THR A 148 2.94 -10.05 9.49
N GLY A 149 3.47 -11.06 10.17
CA GLY A 149 2.88 -11.66 11.36
C GLY A 149 1.72 -12.61 11.04
N LEU A 150 1.42 -12.83 9.77
CA LEU A 150 0.39 -13.74 9.29
C LEU A 150 1.04 -15.02 8.78
N LYS A 151 0.78 -16.14 9.44
CA LYS A 151 1.37 -17.46 9.11
C LYS A 151 1.18 -17.83 7.64
N ALA A 152 -0.02 -17.62 7.11
CA ALA A 152 -0.33 -17.95 5.74
C ALA A 152 0.48 -17.12 4.71
N ILE A 153 0.79 -15.86 5.01
CA ILE A 153 1.60 -15.02 4.12
C ILE A 153 3.08 -15.35 4.29
N ASP A 154 3.58 -15.29 5.51
CA ASP A 154 5.01 -15.44 5.78
C ASP A 154 5.53 -16.83 5.39
N ALA A 155 4.67 -17.86 5.45
CA ALA A 155 5.02 -19.22 5.05
C ALA A 155 4.80 -19.52 3.55
N LEU A 156 3.69 -19.05 2.96
CA LEU A 156 3.27 -19.47 1.62
C LEU A 156 3.57 -18.43 0.53
N VAL A 157 3.48 -17.14 0.86
CA VAL A 157 3.61 -16.02 -0.08
C VAL A 157 4.45 -14.91 0.55
N PRO A 158 5.73 -15.18 0.87
CA PRO A 158 6.56 -14.26 1.63
C PRO A 158 6.80 -12.94 0.89
N ILE A 159 6.84 -11.86 1.66
CA ILE A 159 7.07 -10.51 1.17
C ILE A 159 8.43 -10.02 1.65
N GLY A 160 9.22 -9.45 0.75
CA GLY A 160 10.51 -8.86 1.06
C GLY A 160 10.47 -7.34 1.14
N ARG A 161 11.40 -6.75 1.87
CA ARG A 161 11.56 -5.29 1.98
C ARG A 161 11.99 -4.70 0.64
N GLY A 162 11.13 -3.87 0.07
CA GLY A 162 11.29 -3.30 -1.26
C GLY A 162 10.46 -3.98 -2.35
N GLN A 163 9.70 -5.02 -2.02
CA GLN A 163 8.80 -5.71 -2.91
C GLN A 163 7.46 -4.98 -3.04
N ARG A 164 6.81 -5.16 -4.19
CA ARG A 164 5.42 -4.74 -4.44
C ARG A 164 4.56 -5.99 -4.51
N GLU A 165 3.76 -6.22 -3.51
CA GLU A 165 2.88 -7.39 -3.44
C GLU A 165 1.43 -6.93 -3.45
N LEU A 166 0.70 -7.30 -4.51
CA LEU A 166 -0.70 -6.95 -4.69
C LEU A 166 -1.58 -7.77 -3.74
N ILE A 167 -2.51 -7.12 -3.06
CA ILE A 167 -3.60 -7.80 -2.35
C ILE A 167 -4.88 -7.60 -3.15
N ILE A 168 -5.43 -8.70 -3.66
CA ILE A 168 -6.55 -8.68 -4.59
C ILE A 168 -7.67 -9.62 -4.13
N GLY A 169 -8.90 -9.17 -4.24
CA GLY A 169 -10.09 -9.95 -3.87
C GLY A 169 -11.34 -9.09 -3.86
N ASP A 170 -12.47 -9.74 -3.69
CA ASP A 170 -13.77 -9.09 -3.64
C ASP A 170 -13.92 -8.20 -2.41
N ARG A 171 -14.98 -7.40 -2.39
CA ARG A 171 -15.29 -6.53 -1.26
C ARG A 171 -15.50 -7.37 0.01
N GLN A 172 -14.98 -6.88 1.16
CA GLN A 172 -15.12 -7.52 2.48
C GLN A 172 -14.48 -8.91 2.62
N THR A 173 -13.48 -9.25 1.82
CA THR A 173 -12.71 -10.50 1.94
C THR A 173 -11.54 -10.42 2.91
N GLY A 174 -11.37 -9.28 3.60
CA GLY A 174 -10.32 -9.10 4.61
C GLY A 174 -9.04 -8.42 4.14
N LYS A 175 -9.05 -7.75 2.97
CA LYS A 175 -7.86 -7.01 2.45
C LYS A 175 -7.30 -6.01 3.48
N THR A 176 -8.16 -5.13 3.98
CA THR A 176 -7.78 -4.10 4.97
C THR A 176 -7.31 -4.73 6.28
N THR A 177 -7.90 -5.83 6.72
CA THR A 177 -7.46 -6.56 7.92
C THR A 177 -6.04 -7.06 7.78
N ILE A 178 -5.67 -7.64 6.63
CA ILE A 178 -4.29 -8.07 6.35
C ILE A 178 -3.32 -6.90 6.45
N ALA A 179 -3.66 -5.75 5.87
CA ALA A 179 -2.80 -4.57 5.94
C ALA A 179 -2.64 -4.06 7.37
N ILE A 180 -3.73 -3.94 8.12
CA ILE A 180 -3.68 -3.48 9.51
C ILE A 180 -2.85 -4.45 10.35
N ASP A 181 -3.07 -5.75 10.25
CA ASP A 181 -2.29 -6.75 10.99
C ASP A 181 -0.81 -6.72 10.62
N THR A 182 -0.49 -6.50 9.34
CA THR A 182 0.89 -6.31 8.88
C THR A 182 1.51 -5.06 9.52
N ILE A 183 0.79 -3.95 9.58
CA ILE A 183 1.24 -2.73 10.25
C ILE A 183 1.45 -2.96 11.75
N LEU A 184 0.51 -3.64 12.42
CA LEU A 184 0.64 -3.97 13.84
C LEU A 184 1.90 -4.79 14.13
N ASN A 185 2.27 -5.69 13.24
CA ASN A 185 3.47 -6.53 13.38
C ASN A 185 4.79 -5.77 13.17
N GLN A 186 4.77 -4.55 12.66
CA GLN A 186 5.99 -3.78 12.44
C GLN A 186 6.55 -3.13 13.70
N LYS A 187 5.85 -3.23 14.83
CA LYS A 187 6.34 -2.71 16.11
C LYS A 187 7.70 -3.33 16.45
N GLY A 188 8.72 -2.50 16.60
CA GLY A 188 10.08 -2.96 16.89
C GLY A 188 10.83 -3.58 15.71
N GLN A 189 10.30 -3.50 14.48
CA GLN A 189 10.92 -4.05 13.26
C GLN A 189 11.71 -3.00 12.46
N ASP A 190 11.95 -1.82 13.03
CA ASP A 190 12.62 -0.71 12.34
C ASP A 190 11.93 -0.36 11.01
N MET A 191 10.62 -0.16 11.08
CA MET A 191 9.75 0.10 9.92
C MET A 191 8.87 1.31 10.19
N ILE A 192 8.79 2.22 9.22
CA ILE A 192 7.78 3.28 9.19
C ILE A 192 6.66 2.81 8.28
N CYS A 193 5.42 2.98 8.70
CA CYS A 193 4.26 2.58 7.93
C CYS A 193 3.50 3.80 7.41
N ILE A 194 2.98 3.69 6.19
CA ILE A 194 2.08 4.70 5.61
C ILE A 194 0.83 3.97 5.12
N TYR A 195 -0.31 4.34 5.68
CA TYR A 195 -1.61 3.82 5.25
C TYR A 195 -2.33 4.88 4.43
N VAL A 196 -2.53 4.62 3.14
CA VAL A 196 -3.21 5.51 2.21
C VAL A 196 -4.62 5.00 1.97
N ALA A 197 -5.61 5.68 2.55
CA ALA A 197 -7.03 5.39 2.37
C ALA A 197 -7.58 6.21 1.20
N ILE A 198 -8.01 5.53 0.14
CA ILE A 198 -8.44 6.17 -1.11
C ILE A 198 -9.93 5.87 -1.32
N GLY A 199 -10.76 6.90 -1.29
CA GLY A 199 -12.20 6.78 -1.51
C GLY A 199 -12.92 5.91 -0.47
N GLN A 200 -12.36 5.77 0.72
CA GLN A 200 -12.98 5.07 1.84
C GLN A 200 -13.98 5.98 2.56
N LYS A 201 -14.95 5.38 3.25
CA LYS A 201 -15.86 6.13 4.13
C LYS A 201 -15.07 6.66 5.33
N GLU A 202 -15.32 7.89 5.74
CA GLU A 202 -14.66 8.50 6.90
C GLU A 202 -14.79 7.66 8.18
N SER A 203 -15.96 7.05 8.40
CA SER A 203 -16.19 6.15 9.53
C SER A 203 -15.27 4.93 9.50
N THR A 204 -15.00 4.38 8.32
CA THR A 204 -14.08 3.25 8.14
C THR A 204 -12.65 3.67 8.46
N VAL A 205 -12.19 4.80 7.91
CA VAL A 205 -10.85 5.34 8.19
C VAL A 205 -10.67 5.62 9.68
N ARG A 206 -11.67 6.23 10.31
CA ARG A 206 -11.64 6.48 11.77
C ARG A 206 -11.48 5.18 12.56
N THR A 207 -12.21 4.13 12.20
CA THR A 207 -12.08 2.82 12.86
C THR A 207 -10.67 2.25 12.71
N GLN A 208 -10.05 2.36 11.52
CA GLN A 208 -8.69 1.90 11.30
C GLN A 208 -7.67 2.70 12.12
N VAL A 209 -7.79 4.03 12.13
CA VAL A 209 -6.93 4.91 12.93
C VAL A 209 -7.04 4.59 14.42
N GLU A 210 -8.26 4.36 14.91
CA GLU A 210 -8.48 3.99 16.32
C GLU A 210 -7.86 2.62 16.65
N THR A 211 -7.98 1.64 15.75
CA THR A 211 -7.33 0.35 15.89
C THR A 211 -5.80 0.50 15.96
N LEU A 212 -5.21 1.27 15.04
CA LEU A 212 -3.76 1.54 15.06
C LEU A 212 -3.32 2.22 16.37
N ARG A 213 -4.12 3.17 16.87
CA ARG A 213 -3.86 3.84 18.14
C ARG A 213 -3.93 2.88 19.33
N GLN A 214 -4.97 2.07 19.39
CA GLN A 214 -5.20 1.12 20.49
C GLN A 214 -4.05 0.12 20.65
N TYR A 215 -3.47 -0.33 19.54
CA TYR A 215 -2.33 -1.26 19.53
C TYR A 215 -0.96 -0.57 19.53
N GLY A 216 -0.91 0.76 19.63
CA GLY A 216 0.33 1.53 19.63
C GLY A 216 1.05 1.56 18.29
N ALA A 217 0.38 1.24 17.20
CA ALA A 217 0.96 1.24 15.85
C ALA A 217 0.95 2.63 15.21
N LEU A 218 0.13 3.55 15.72
CA LEU A 218 0.11 4.93 15.22
C LEU A 218 1.44 5.66 15.50
N ASP A 219 2.20 5.24 16.52
CA ASP A 219 3.50 5.83 16.87
C ASP A 219 4.57 5.71 15.77
N TYR A 220 4.39 4.83 14.80
CA TYR A 220 5.27 4.68 13.63
C TYR A 220 4.51 4.71 12.30
N THR A 221 3.26 5.20 12.30
CA THR A 221 2.40 5.19 11.11
C THR A 221 1.94 6.59 10.74
N ILE A 222 1.99 6.91 9.44
CA ILE A 222 1.37 8.08 8.84
C ILE A 222 0.10 7.59 8.12
N VAL A 223 -1.02 8.28 8.33
CA VAL A 223 -2.27 8.00 7.60
C VAL A 223 -2.54 9.13 6.62
N VAL A 224 -2.68 8.80 5.34
CA VAL A 224 -3.09 9.73 4.28
C VAL A 224 -4.50 9.35 3.86
N THR A 225 -5.44 10.25 3.93
CA THR A 225 -6.84 9.95 3.61
C THR A 225 -7.43 10.91 2.59
N ALA A 226 -8.02 10.31 1.55
CA ALA A 226 -8.93 10.98 0.63
C ALA A 226 -10.27 10.26 0.70
N SER A 227 -11.25 10.85 1.42
CA SER A 227 -12.53 10.20 1.67
C SER A 227 -13.41 10.13 0.41
N ALA A 228 -14.41 9.25 0.45
CA ALA A 228 -15.36 9.09 -0.66
C ALA A 228 -16.21 10.35 -0.95
N SER A 229 -16.26 11.30 -0.01
CA SER A 229 -16.97 12.57 -0.15
C SER A 229 -16.11 13.67 -0.79
N GLN A 230 -14.80 13.45 -0.92
CA GLN A 230 -13.89 14.42 -1.50
C GLN A 230 -13.87 14.37 -3.03
N PRO A 231 -13.53 15.49 -3.71
CA PRO A 231 -13.41 15.52 -5.16
C PRO A 231 -12.38 14.53 -5.71
N SER A 232 -12.63 14.01 -6.91
CA SER A 232 -11.77 13.05 -7.61
C SER A 232 -10.29 13.45 -7.72
N PRO A 233 -9.91 14.74 -7.87
CA PRO A 233 -8.51 15.15 -7.83
C PRO A 233 -7.74 14.72 -6.58
N LEU A 234 -8.38 14.76 -5.41
CA LEU A 234 -7.74 14.35 -4.16
C LEU A 234 -7.58 12.82 -4.06
N LEU A 235 -8.56 12.07 -4.58
CA LEU A 235 -8.44 10.61 -4.67
C LEU A 235 -7.30 10.18 -5.61
N PHE A 236 -7.18 10.87 -6.73
CA PHE A 236 -6.07 10.68 -7.67
C PHE A 236 -4.71 10.96 -7.03
N LEU A 237 -4.59 12.06 -6.29
CA LEU A 237 -3.35 12.54 -5.72
C LEU A 237 -2.87 11.73 -4.51
N ALA A 238 -3.79 11.15 -3.72
CA ALA A 238 -3.50 10.51 -2.44
C ALA A 238 -2.35 9.49 -2.47
N PRO A 239 -2.29 8.51 -3.38
CA PRO A 239 -1.20 7.55 -3.39
C PRO A 239 0.14 8.19 -3.78
N TYR A 240 0.16 9.20 -4.63
CA TYR A 240 1.38 9.94 -4.96
C TYR A 240 1.90 10.76 -3.78
N ALA A 241 1.01 11.39 -3.02
CA ALA A 241 1.38 12.07 -1.79
C ALA A 241 1.97 11.08 -0.77
N GLY A 242 1.34 9.93 -0.60
CA GLY A 242 1.82 8.87 0.30
C GLY A 242 3.21 8.37 -0.06
N VAL A 243 3.48 8.08 -1.33
CA VAL A 243 4.80 7.59 -1.76
C VAL A 243 5.87 8.69 -1.69
N ALA A 244 5.53 9.96 -1.91
CA ALA A 244 6.46 11.07 -1.70
C ALA A 244 6.89 11.17 -0.24
N MET A 245 5.97 10.98 0.70
CA MET A 245 6.28 10.88 2.14
C MET A 245 7.16 9.68 2.45
N ALA A 246 6.91 8.52 1.82
CA ALA A 246 7.71 7.31 1.97
C ALA A 246 9.16 7.48 1.47
N GLU A 247 9.34 8.14 0.34
CA GLU A 247 10.65 8.39 -0.25
C GLU A 247 11.58 9.21 0.65
N GLU A 248 11.03 10.14 1.44
CA GLU A 248 11.84 10.90 2.40
C GLU A 248 12.58 9.97 3.37
N PHE A 249 11.90 8.96 3.87
CA PHE A 249 12.49 7.98 4.79
C PHE A 249 13.39 6.96 4.08
N MET A 250 12.99 6.51 2.89
CA MET A 250 13.78 5.57 2.10
C MET A 250 15.17 6.12 1.79
N TYR A 251 15.25 7.38 1.35
CA TYR A 251 16.54 8.02 1.05
C TYR A 251 17.35 8.43 2.30
N GLN A 252 16.76 8.33 3.48
CA GLN A 252 17.48 8.39 4.77
C GLN A 252 18.00 7.02 5.23
N GLY A 253 17.87 5.98 4.42
CA GLY A 253 18.27 4.62 4.76
C GLY A 253 17.27 3.86 5.63
N LYS A 254 16.07 4.39 5.82
CA LYS A 254 15.00 3.73 6.60
C LYS A 254 14.16 2.81 5.71
N HIS A 255 13.42 1.91 6.34
CA HIS A 255 12.49 1.02 5.67
C HIS A 255 11.07 1.50 5.86
N VAL A 256 10.29 1.47 4.78
CA VAL A 256 8.90 1.93 4.77
C VAL A 256 7.99 0.84 4.23
N LEU A 257 6.87 0.64 4.89
CA LEU A 257 5.72 -0.12 4.37
C LEU A 257 4.64 0.86 3.96
N ILE A 258 4.23 0.84 2.71
CA ILE A 258 3.11 1.65 2.22
C ILE A 258 1.96 0.77 1.75
N VAL A 259 0.77 1.09 2.21
CA VAL A 259 -0.49 0.41 1.83
C VAL A 259 -1.34 1.38 1.03
N TYR A 260 -1.84 0.94 -0.13
CA TYR A 260 -2.78 1.71 -0.94
C TYR A 260 -4.16 1.03 -0.92
N ASP A 261 -5.07 1.53 -0.13
CA ASP A 261 -6.41 0.96 0.06
C ASP A 261 -7.49 1.90 -0.51
N ASP A 262 -7.90 1.79 -1.79
CA ASP A 262 -7.43 0.89 -2.82
C ASP A 262 -7.13 1.64 -4.14
N LEU A 263 -6.32 1.06 -4.99
CA LEU A 263 -5.98 1.64 -6.29
C LEU A 263 -7.12 1.53 -7.33
N SER A 264 -8.10 0.65 -7.12
CA SER A 264 -9.29 0.59 -7.98
C SER A 264 -10.05 1.90 -7.95
N LYS A 265 -10.20 2.51 -6.79
CA LYS A 265 -10.86 3.81 -6.62
C LYS A 265 -10.05 4.96 -7.18
N GLN A 266 -8.72 4.89 -7.07
CA GLN A 266 -7.85 5.85 -7.75
C GLN A 266 -8.05 5.79 -9.27
N ALA A 267 -8.11 4.59 -9.84
CA ALA A 267 -8.32 4.41 -11.28
C ALA A 267 -9.69 4.99 -11.73
N VAL A 268 -10.74 4.77 -10.95
CA VAL A 268 -12.06 5.36 -11.21
C VAL A 268 -12.01 6.88 -11.15
N ALA A 269 -11.37 7.46 -10.14
CA ALA A 269 -11.19 8.91 -10.04
C ALA A 269 -10.41 9.47 -11.24
N TYR A 270 -9.36 8.79 -11.66
CA TYR A 270 -8.57 9.20 -12.83
C TYR A 270 -9.36 9.09 -14.14
N ARG A 271 -10.20 8.06 -14.28
CA ARG A 271 -11.14 7.94 -15.42
C ARG A 271 -12.09 9.12 -15.46
N GLU A 272 -12.69 9.49 -14.34
CA GLU A 272 -13.59 10.64 -14.22
C GLU A 272 -12.88 11.93 -14.64
N LEU A 273 -11.71 12.22 -14.07
CA LEU A 273 -10.91 13.40 -14.42
C LEU A 273 -10.55 13.43 -15.92
N SER A 274 -10.16 12.30 -16.48
CA SER A 274 -9.77 12.18 -17.88
C SER A 274 -10.96 12.45 -18.82
N LEU A 275 -12.14 11.96 -18.49
CA LEU A 275 -13.37 12.22 -19.25
C LEU A 275 -13.78 13.69 -19.17
N LEU A 276 -13.72 14.30 -17.98
CA LEU A 276 -13.99 15.73 -17.79
C LEU A 276 -13.01 16.62 -18.57
N LEU A 277 -11.73 16.24 -18.60
CA LEU A 277 -10.70 16.89 -19.41
C LEU A 277 -10.80 16.55 -20.91
N ARG A 278 -11.82 15.80 -21.35
CA ARG A 278 -12.10 15.40 -22.72
C ARG A 278 -10.99 14.57 -23.37
N ARG A 279 -10.24 13.81 -22.58
CA ARG A 279 -9.34 12.78 -23.10
C ARG A 279 -10.13 11.65 -23.73
N PRO A 280 -9.69 11.09 -24.86
CA PRO A 280 -10.42 10.00 -25.51
C PRO A 280 -10.45 8.75 -24.64
N PRO A 281 -11.62 8.16 -24.38
CA PRO A 281 -11.74 6.93 -23.59
C PRO A 281 -11.27 5.71 -24.39
N GLY A 282 -10.63 4.78 -23.67
CA GLY A 282 -10.26 3.45 -24.14
C GLY A 282 -11.16 2.36 -23.56
N ARG A 283 -10.57 1.19 -23.25
CA ARG A 283 -11.27 0.06 -22.65
C ARG A 283 -11.91 0.44 -21.32
N GLU A 284 -13.18 0.08 -21.12
CA GLU A 284 -13.99 0.41 -19.95
C GLU A 284 -14.04 1.91 -19.62
N ALA A 285 -13.92 2.74 -20.65
CA ALA A 285 -13.82 4.19 -20.56
C ALA A 285 -12.60 4.73 -19.80
N PHE A 286 -11.61 3.91 -19.48
CA PHE A 286 -10.34 4.38 -18.92
C PHE A 286 -9.51 5.10 -19.99
N PRO A 287 -8.72 6.12 -19.61
CA PRO A 287 -7.79 6.75 -20.54
C PRO A 287 -6.67 5.79 -20.95
N GLY A 288 -6.04 6.03 -22.11
CA GLY A 288 -4.97 5.18 -22.64
C GLY A 288 -3.75 5.05 -21.75
N ASP A 289 -3.54 5.98 -20.84
CA ASP A 289 -2.41 6.04 -19.91
C ASP A 289 -2.72 5.48 -18.50
N VAL A 290 -3.83 4.77 -18.31
CA VAL A 290 -4.20 4.21 -17.00
C VAL A 290 -3.17 3.19 -16.48
N PHE A 291 -2.53 2.44 -17.38
CA PHE A 291 -1.40 1.58 -17.00
C PHE A 291 -0.26 2.41 -16.41
N TYR A 292 0.09 3.52 -17.04
CA TYR A 292 1.14 4.41 -16.58
C TYR A 292 0.79 5.10 -15.24
N LEU A 293 -0.48 5.35 -14.97
CA LEU A 293 -0.95 5.85 -13.66
C LEU A 293 -0.43 4.98 -12.52
N HIS A 294 -0.59 3.68 -12.61
CA HIS A 294 -0.18 2.74 -11.56
C HIS A 294 1.29 2.34 -11.66
N SER A 295 1.85 2.22 -12.87
CA SER A 295 3.25 1.82 -13.02
C SER A 295 4.21 2.89 -12.50
N ARG A 296 3.99 4.17 -12.83
CA ARG A 296 4.85 5.25 -12.32
C ARG A 296 4.74 5.45 -10.80
N LEU A 297 3.61 5.07 -10.20
CA LEU A 297 3.44 5.03 -8.75
C LEU A 297 4.22 3.88 -8.11
N LEU A 298 3.95 2.65 -8.56
CA LEU A 298 4.45 1.43 -7.94
C LEU A 298 5.94 1.19 -8.19
N GLU A 299 6.49 1.67 -9.31
CA GLU A 299 7.92 1.60 -9.58
C GLU A 299 8.78 2.45 -8.61
N ARG A 300 8.19 3.40 -7.92
CA ARG A 300 8.86 4.17 -6.86
C ARG A 300 9.13 3.35 -5.60
N SER A 301 8.40 2.26 -5.42
CA SER A 301 8.63 1.30 -4.34
C SER A 301 9.72 0.31 -4.76
N ALA A 302 10.84 0.34 -4.05
CA ALA A 302 12.01 -0.46 -4.34
C ALA A 302 12.92 -0.58 -3.11
N LYS A 303 13.91 -1.48 -3.17
CA LYS A 303 15.08 -1.43 -2.30
C LYS A 303 16.17 -0.67 -3.03
N VAL A 304 16.64 0.41 -2.46
CA VAL A 304 17.71 1.21 -3.06
C VAL A 304 19.10 0.68 -2.66
N SER A 305 20.10 1.01 -3.49
CA SER A 305 21.49 0.62 -3.26
C SER A 305 22.07 1.23 -1.99
N ASP A 306 23.15 0.65 -1.48
CA ASP A 306 23.81 1.14 -0.28
C ASP A 306 24.38 2.55 -0.47
N GLU A 307 24.71 2.94 -1.70
CA GLU A 307 25.12 4.30 -2.07
C GLU A 307 24.03 5.34 -1.83
N LEU A 308 22.76 4.93 -1.93
CA LEU A 308 21.58 5.74 -1.65
C LEU A 308 21.02 5.53 -0.24
N GLY A 309 21.80 4.91 0.65
CA GLY A 309 21.44 4.67 2.05
C GLY A 309 20.86 3.28 2.35
N GLY A 310 20.61 2.44 1.34
CA GLY A 310 20.13 1.06 1.54
C GLY A 310 18.70 0.94 2.07
N GLY A 311 17.93 2.00 2.07
CA GLY A 311 16.53 2.01 2.49
C GLY A 311 15.60 1.26 1.52
N SER A 312 14.34 1.13 1.89
CA SER A 312 13.35 0.46 1.05
C SER A 312 11.95 1.01 1.23
N ILE A 313 11.13 0.89 0.18
CA ILE A 313 9.68 1.02 0.26
C ILE A 313 9.07 -0.28 -0.21
N THR A 314 8.32 -0.93 0.67
CA THR A 314 7.52 -2.12 0.35
C THR A 314 6.08 -1.68 0.14
N ALA A 315 5.49 -2.00 -1.02
CA ALA A 315 4.14 -1.59 -1.35
C ALA A 315 3.16 -2.76 -1.27
N LEU A 316 2.03 -2.52 -0.62
CA LEU A 316 0.85 -3.39 -0.63
C LEU A 316 -0.32 -2.64 -1.29
N PRO A 317 -0.38 -2.61 -2.63
CA PRO A 317 -1.53 -2.08 -3.34
C PRO A 317 -2.72 -3.03 -3.24
N PHE A 318 -3.92 -2.47 -3.10
CA PHE A 318 -5.16 -3.23 -3.13
C PHE A 318 -5.90 -3.01 -4.44
N ILE A 319 -6.44 -4.10 -4.97
CA ILE A 319 -7.39 -4.08 -6.07
C ILE A 319 -8.65 -4.84 -5.65
N GLU A 320 -9.79 -4.21 -5.86
CA GLU A 320 -11.11 -4.82 -5.63
C GLU A 320 -11.56 -5.53 -6.91
N THR A 321 -11.92 -6.81 -6.77
CA THR A 321 -12.54 -7.60 -7.83
C THR A 321 -14.04 -7.69 -7.63
N GLN A 322 -14.73 -8.14 -8.67
CA GLN A 322 -16.15 -8.49 -8.64
C GLN A 322 -16.29 -9.95 -9.02
N ALA A 323 -16.94 -10.74 -8.16
CA ALA A 323 -17.12 -12.19 -8.35
C ALA A 323 -15.80 -12.96 -8.62
N GLY A 324 -14.71 -12.52 -8.02
CA GLY A 324 -13.39 -13.13 -8.17
C GLY A 324 -12.73 -12.94 -9.54
N ASP A 325 -13.22 -12.03 -10.38
CA ASP A 325 -12.68 -11.79 -11.72
C ASP A 325 -11.34 -11.04 -11.69
N ILE A 326 -10.26 -11.81 -11.74
CA ILE A 326 -8.88 -11.29 -11.85
C ILE A 326 -8.50 -10.90 -13.29
N SER A 327 -9.36 -11.18 -14.28
CA SER A 327 -9.12 -10.83 -15.69
C SER A 327 -9.60 -9.41 -16.04
N ALA A 328 -10.22 -8.71 -15.10
CA ALA A 328 -10.64 -7.32 -15.26
C ALA A 328 -9.46 -6.41 -15.62
N TYR A 329 -9.74 -5.34 -16.34
CA TYR A 329 -8.70 -4.49 -16.96
C TYR A 329 -7.70 -3.92 -15.95
N ILE A 330 -8.18 -3.29 -14.90
CA ILE A 330 -7.28 -2.70 -13.89
C ILE A 330 -6.54 -3.79 -13.10
N ALA A 331 -7.20 -4.90 -12.78
CA ALA A 331 -6.59 -6.02 -12.08
C ALA A 331 -5.40 -6.59 -12.86
N THR A 332 -5.58 -6.88 -14.15
CA THR A 332 -4.50 -7.42 -15.00
C THR A 332 -3.33 -6.45 -15.14
N ASN A 333 -3.58 -5.15 -15.23
CA ASN A 333 -2.54 -4.14 -15.26
C ASN A 333 -1.69 -4.17 -13.98
N VAL A 334 -2.31 -4.15 -12.82
CA VAL A 334 -1.59 -4.11 -11.54
C VAL A 334 -0.87 -5.44 -11.25
N ILE A 335 -1.46 -6.59 -11.61
CA ILE A 335 -0.78 -7.89 -11.53
C ILE A 335 0.52 -7.89 -12.35
N SER A 336 0.52 -7.27 -13.53
CA SER A 336 1.73 -7.19 -14.36
C SER A 336 2.80 -6.25 -13.84
N ILE A 337 2.41 -5.20 -13.11
CA ILE A 337 3.33 -4.21 -12.52
C ILE A 337 3.99 -4.75 -11.24
N THR A 338 3.28 -5.53 -10.47
CA THR A 338 3.71 -6.01 -9.14
C THR A 338 4.59 -7.25 -9.19
N ASP A 339 5.29 -7.51 -8.09
CA ASP A 339 6.21 -8.65 -7.92
C ASP A 339 5.50 -9.90 -7.36
N GLY A 340 4.21 -9.96 -7.51
CA GLY A 340 3.34 -11.03 -7.07
C GLY A 340 2.00 -10.53 -6.56
N GLN A 341 1.12 -11.45 -6.20
CA GLN A 341 -0.21 -11.16 -5.69
C GLN A 341 -0.64 -12.15 -4.60
N ILE A 342 -1.37 -11.63 -3.63
CA ILE A 342 -2.11 -12.41 -2.64
C ILE A 342 -3.58 -12.34 -3.03
N PHE A 343 -4.14 -13.46 -3.47
CA PHE A 343 -5.53 -13.56 -3.85
C PHE A 343 -6.39 -14.01 -2.67
N LEU A 344 -7.43 -13.22 -2.37
CA LEU A 344 -8.40 -13.52 -1.32
C LEU A 344 -9.68 -14.08 -1.92
N GLY A 345 -9.97 -15.33 -1.60
CA GLY A 345 -11.13 -16.05 -2.12
C GLY A 345 -12.38 -15.81 -1.25
N ASP A 346 -13.48 -15.35 -1.87
CA ASP A 346 -14.78 -15.19 -1.21
C ASP A 346 -15.30 -16.51 -0.65
N GLY A 347 -15.19 -17.59 -1.41
CA GLY A 347 -15.58 -18.95 -0.95
C GLY A 347 -14.80 -19.41 0.29
N LEU A 348 -13.51 -19.09 0.39
CA LEU A 348 -12.69 -19.41 1.56
C LEU A 348 -13.12 -18.58 2.78
N PHE A 349 -13.37 -17.29 2.56
CA PHE A 349 -13.82 -16.40 3.62
C PHE A 349 -15.15 -16.85 4.21
N ASN A 350 -16.11 -17.21 3.36
CA ASN A 350 -17.43 -17.68 3.77
C ASN A 350 -17.38 -19.08 4.43
N ALA A 351 -16.40 -19.91 4.05
CA ALA A 351 -16.11 -21.18 4.73
C ALA A 351 -15.40 -21.02 6.09
N GLY A 352 -15.14 -19.80 6.55
CA GLY A 352 -14.48 -19.53 7.83
C GLY A 352 -12.96 -19.67 7.81
N ILE A 353 -12.34 -19.80 6.63
CA ILE A 353 -10.88 -19.79 6.46
C ILE A 353 -10.43 -18.34 6.41
N ARG A 354 -9.86 -17.85 7.51
CA ARG A 354 -9.43 -16.46 7.67
C ARG A 354 -8.02 -16.38 8.26
N PRO A 355 -7.07 -15.69 7.56
CA PRO A 355 -7.23 -14.97 6.31
C PRO A 355 -7.58 -15.88 5.13
N ALA A 356 -8.41 -15.37 4.21
CA ALA A 356 -8.96 -16.14 3.11
C ALA A 356 -8.00 -16.27 1.90
N ILE A 357 -6.74 -16.57 2.16
CA ILE A 357 -5.67 -16.62 1.16
C ILE A 357 -5.78 -17.87 0.33
N ASP A 358 -5.96 -17.71 -0.96
CA ASP A 358 -5.85 -18.81 -1.91
C ASP A 358 -4.38 -19.04 -2.28
N ALA A 359 -3.79 -20.08 -1.69
CA ALA A 359 -2.40 -20.45 -1.93
C ALA A 359 -2.12 -20.87 -3.39
N GLY A 360 -3.13 -21.36 -4.11
CA GLY A 360 -3.01 -21.76 -5.51
C GLY A 360 -2.80 -20.56 -6.45
N SER A 361 -3.63 -19.54 -6.28
CA SER A 361 -3.62 -18.33 -7.12
C SER A 361 -2.65 -17.25 -6.65
N SER A 362 -2.16 -17.34 -5.41
CA SER A 362 -1.23 -16.37 -4.83
C SER A 362 0.21 -16.70 -5.20
N VAL A 363 1.00 -15.68 -5.51
CA VAL A 363 2.40 -15.81 -5.97
C VAL A 363 3.25 -14.72 -5.33
N SER A 364 4.44 -15.07 -4.86
CA SER A 364 5.53 -14.13 -4.57
C SER A 364 6.69 -14.41 -5.53
N ARG A 365 7.07 -13.42 -6.34
CA ARG A 365 8.21 -13.56 -7.26
C ARG A 365 9.57 -13.49 -6.54
N VAL A 366 9.60 -12.97 -5.34
CA VAL A 366 10.80 -12.97 -4.47
C VAL A 366 10.94 -14.32 -3.77
N GLY A 367 9.83 -14.89 -3.30
CA GLY A 367 9.76 -16.24 -2.72
C GLY A 367 10.69 -16.41 -1.52
N GLY A 368 11.39 -17.54 -1.47
CA GLY A 368 12.25 -17.91 -0.33
C GLY A 368 13.42 -16.96 -0.05
N SER A 369 13.75 -16.03 -0.96
CA SER A 369 14.73 -14.96 -0.69
C SER A 369 14.21 -13.95 0.34
N ALA A 370 12.90 -13.87 0.50
CA ALA A 370 12.22 -13.04 1.49
C ALA A 370 11.86 -13.80 2.78
N GLN A 371 12.51 -14.93 3.05
CA GLN A 371 12.32 -15.73 4.27
C GLN A 371 13.63 -15.90 5.02
N ILE A 372 13.54 -15.91 6.35
CA ILE A 372 14.65 -16.35 7.18
C ILE A 372 14.91 -17.85 6.95
N LYS A 373 16.12 -18.34 7.21
CA LYS A 373 16.47 -19.75 6.99
C LYS A 373 15.55 -20.70 7.73
N ALA A 374 15.20 -20.41 8.98
CA ALA A 374 14.28 -21.22 9.76
C ALA A 374 12.92 -21.36 9.08
N MET A 375 12.30 -20.28 8.64
CA MET A 375 11.01 -20.32 7.93
C MET A 375 11.11 -21.11 6.62
N LYS A 376 12.17 -20.90 5.85
CA LYS A 376 12.40 -21.59 4.59
C LYS A 376 12.50 -23.11 4.77
N LYS A 377 13.11 -23.57 5.87
CA LYS A 377 13.22 -25.00 6.19
C LYS A 377 11.85 -25.62 6.54
N VAL A 378 11.04 -24.94 7.35
CA VAL A 378 9.76 -25.49 7.82
C VAL A 378 8.62 -25.32 6.82
N ALA A 379 8.64 -24.28 5.99
CA ALA A 379 7.58 -23.97 5.04
C ALA A 379 7.84 -24.46 3.61
N GLY A 380 8.99 -25.07 3.34
CA GLY A 380 9.44 -25.38 1.99
C GLY A 380 8.49 -26.28 1.19
N THR A 381 7.84 -27.22 1.82
CA THR A 381 6.88 -28.15 1.18
C THR A 381 5.42 -27.77 1.41
N LEU A 382 5.15 -26.86 2.36
CA LEU A 382 3.81 -26.58 2.86
C LEU A 382 2.83 -26.17 1.76
N ARG A 383 3.28 -25.39 0.79
CA ARG A 383 2.46 -24.96 -0.35
C ARG A 383 2.06 -26.14 -1.24
N ILE A 384 2.98 -27.07 -1.52
CA ILE A 384 2.73 -28.27 -2.32
C ILE A 384 1.79 -29.19 -1.58
N ASP A 385 2.00 -29.38 -0.28
CA ASP A 385 1.17 -30.22 0.58
C ASP A 385 -0.27 -29.70 0.64
N LEU A 386 -0.43 -28.37 0.75
CA LEU A 386 -1.74 -27.72 0.75
C LEU A 386 -2.45 -27.83 -0.61
N ALA A 387 -1.72 -27.72 -1.72
CA ALA A 387 -2.27 -27.90 -3.06
C ALA A 387 -2.75 -29.35 -3.24
N SER A 388 -1.93 -30.34 -2.86
CA SER A 388 -2.29 -31.77 -2.90
C SER A 388 -3.51 -32.05 -2.03
N TYR A 389 -3.59 -31.45 -0.85
CA TYR A 389 -4.77 -31.58 0.02
C TYR A 389 -6.04 -31.07 -0.67
N ARG A 390 -5.99 -29.90 -1.32
CA ARG A 390 -7.14 -29.32 -2.02
C ARG A 390 -7.64 -30.24 -3.15
N GLU A 391 -6.74 -30.80 -3.92
CA GLU A 391 -7.08 -31.75 -4.96
C GLU A 391 -7.76 -33.01 -4.37
N LEU A 392 -7.17 -33.59 -3.32
CA LEU A 392 -7.73 -34.76 -2.64
C LEU A 392 -9.09 -34.46 -1.99
N GLU A 393 -9.26 -33.29 -1.36
CA GLU A 393 -10.53 -32.88 -0.78
C GLU A 393 -11.65 -32.80 -1.84
N ALA A 394 -11.33 -32.32 -3.03
CA ALA A 394 -12.29 -32.29 -4.14
C ALA A 394 -12.72 -33.72 -4.55
N PHE A 395 -11.79 -34.68 -4.60
CA PHE A 395 -12.09 -36.08 -4.92
C PHE A 395 -12.95 -36.80 -3.86
N THR A 396 -12.77 -36.49 -2.57
CA THR A 396 -13.54 -37.13 -1.49
C THR A 396 -15.01 -36.83 -1.54
N LYS A 397 -15.40 -35.67 -2.12
CA LYS A 397 -16.82 -35.33 -2.33
C LYS A 397 -17.57 -36.31 -3.27
N PHE A 398 -16.84 -37.09 -4.04
CA PHE A 398 -17.40 -38.06 -4.99
C PHE A 398 -17.43 -39.51 -4.47
N GLY A 399 -17.09 -39.75 -3.18
CA GLY A 399 -17.38 -41.02 -2.51
C GLY A 399 -16.44 -42.19 -2.86
N SER A 400 -15.15 -41.94 -3.08
CA SER A 400 -14.15 -43.01 -3.27
C SER A 400 -13.62 -43.53 -1.95
N ASP A 401 -13.45 -44.89 -1.86
CA ASP A 401 -12.69 -45.51 -0.78
C ASP A 401 -11.22 -45.09 -0.90
N LEU A 402 -10.71 -44.46 0.14
CA LEU A 402 -9.35 -43.95 0.19
C LEU A 402 -8.42 -44.92 0.91
N ASP A 403 -7.22 -45.13 0.39
CA ASP A 403 -6.18 -45.85 1.09
C ASP A 403 -5.69 -45.11 2.34
N ALA A 404 -5.02 -45.81 3.24
CA ALA A 404 -4.55 -45.25 4.51
C ALA A 404 -3.56 -44.06 4.32
N ALA A 405 -2.73 -44.13 3.29
CA ALA A 405 -1.76 -43.05 3.00
C ALA A 405 -2.44 -41.79 2.52
N THR A 406 -3.43 -41.90 1.65
CA THR A 406 -4.25 -40.77 1.17
C THR A 406 -5.08 -40.16 2.31
N GLN A 407 -5.65 -41.00 3.19
CA GLN A 407 -6.36 -40.54 4.38
C GLN A 407 -5.47 -39.78 5.35
N ALA A 408 -4.21 -40.23 5.53
CA ALA A 408 -3.24 -39.51 6.37
C ALA A 408 -2.90 -38.11 5.79
N LYS A 409 -2.72 -38.01 4.47
CA LYS A 409 -2.50 -36.73 3.80
C LYS A 409 -3.68 -35.76 3.96
N LEU A 410 -4.91 -36.26 3.83
CA LEU A 410 -6.12 -35.47 4.05
C LEU A 410 -6.21 -34.98 5.51
N ASN A 411 -5.92 -35.84 6.46
CA ASN A 411 -5.97 -35.51 7.87
C ASN A 411 -4.91 -34.43 8.23
N ARG A 412 -3.71 -34.55 7.68
CA ARG A 412 -2.66 -33.51 7.86
C ARG A 412 -3.04 -32.21 7.16
N GLY A 413 -3.60 -32.27 5.95
CA GLY A 413 -4.06 -31.11 5.21
C GLY A 413 -5.15 -30.33 5.94
N ARG A 414 -6.10 -31.00 6.58
CA ARG A 414 -7.11 -30.35 7.44
C ARG A 414 -6.47 -29.59 8.60
N ARG A 415 -5.49 -30.20 9.27
CA ARG A 415 -4.74 -29.53 10.34
C ARG A 415 -3.92 -28.38 9.84
N THR A 416 -3.33 -28.49 8.67
CA THR A 416 -2.61 -27.39 8.01
C THR A 416 -3.52 -26.18 7.81
N VAL A 417 -4.74 -26.41 7.30
CA VAL A 417 -5.72 -25.34 7.14
C VAL A 417 -6.07 -24.69 8.48
N GLU A 418 -6.28 -25.46 9.54
CA GLU A 418 -6.60 -24.92 10.87
C GLU A 418 -5.42 -24.15 11.47
N VAL A 419 -4.19 -24.64 11.34
CA VAL A 419 -2.99 -23.93 11.83
C VAL A 419 -2.78 -22.61 11.09
N LEU A 420 -3.10 -22.53 9.81
CA LEU A 420 -2.95 -21.29 9.01
C LEU A 420 -4.02 -20.25 9.30
N LYS A 421 -5.14 -20.64 9.93
CA LYS A 421 -6.13 -19.66 10.40
C LYS A 421 -5.53 -18.78 11.51
N GLN A 422 -5.93 -17.55 11.53
CA GLN A 422 -5.43 -16.59 12.50
C GLN A 422 -6.50 -15.55 12.82
N PRO A 423 -6.75 -15.25 14.10
CA PRO A 423 -7.70 -14.22 14.49
C PRO A 423 -7.19 -12.83 14.13
N VAL A 424 -8.11 -11.89 13.91
CA VAL A 424 -7.79 -10.49 13.60
C VAL A 424 -7.04 -9.81 14.74
N HIS A 425 -6.14 -8.92 14.42
CA HIS A 425 -5.32 -8.12 15.35
C HIS A 425 -4.45 -8.96 16.31
N LYS A 426 -4.09 -10.15 15.88
CA LYS A 426 -3.16 -11.03 16.58
C LYS A 426 -2.04 -11.50 15.65
N PRO A 427 -1.20 -10.58 15.14
CA PRO A 427 -0.03 -10.96 14.39
C PRO A 427 0.92 -11.77 15.28
N LEU A 428 1.59 -12.77 14.69
CA LEU A 428 2.44 -13.70 15.41
C LEU A 428 3.91 -13.47 15.03
N PRO A 429 4.83 -13.31 15.99
CA PRO A 429 6.26 -13.20 15.71
C PRO A 429 6.79 -14.41 14.94
N VAL A 430 7.79 -14.21 14.08
CA VAL A 430 8.28 -15.24 13.16
C VAL A 430 8.81 -16.48 13.89
N GLU A 431 9.46 -16.34 15.03
CA GLU A 431 9.94 -17.46 15.86
C GLU A 431 8.82 -18.37 16.33
N LYS A 432 7.66 -17.81 16.67
CA LYS A 432 6.46 -18.58 17.04
C LYS A 432 5.81 -19.24 15.83
N GLN A 433 5.77 -18.55 14.70
CA GLN A 433 5.30 -19.16 13.45
C GLN A 433 6.15 -20.36 13.07
N VAL A 434 7.48 -20.22 13.16
CA VAL A 434 8.43 -21.30 12.83
C VAL A 434 8.22 -22.51 13.72
N THR A 435 8.05 -22.34 15.02
CA THR A 435 7.88 -23.47 15.97
C THR A 435 6.59 -24.24 15.74
N ILE A 436 5.46 -23.57 15.53
CA ILE A 436 4.19 -24.25 15.25
C ILE A 436 4.17 -24.93 13.88
N LEU A 437 4.76 -24.31 12.86
CA LEU A 437 4.90 -24.89 11.53
C LEU A 437 5.87 -26.09 11.54
N TYR A 438 6.92 -26.04 12.33
CA TYR A 438 7.80 -27.17 12.56
C TYR A 438 7.02 -28.35 13.14
N ALA A 439 6.26 -28.13 14.20
CA ALA A 439 5.43 -29.17 14.82
C ALA A 439 4.41 -29.78 13.83
N LEU A 440 3.81 -28.94 12.99
CA LEU A 440 2.88 -29.37 11.94
C LEU A 440 3.57 -30.26 10.88
N THR A 441 4.67 -29.80 10.33
CA THR A 441 5.35 -30.46 9.19
C THR A 441 6.08 -31.74 9.61
N HIS A 442 6.50 -31.83 10.87
CA HIS A 442 7.15 -33.03 11.44
C HIS A 442 6.16 -34.05 12.06
N GLY A 443 4.85 -33.78 11.92
CA GLY A 443 3.80 -34.78 12.30
C GLY A 443 3.40 -34.77 13.77
N PHE A 444 3.90 -33.84 14.59
CA PHE A 444 3.53 -33.75 16.02
C PHE A 444 2.04 -33.44 16.25
N LEU A 445 1.38 -32.87 15.24
CA LEU A 445 -0.06 -32.57 15.30
C LEU A 445 -0.94 -33.69 14.74
N ASP A 446 -0.38 -34.79 14.20
CA ASP A 446 -1.14 -35.80 13.49
C ASP A 446 -2.17 -36.55 14.39
N THR A 447 -1.94 -36.58 15.69
CA THR A 447 -2.85 -37.14 16.69
C THR A 447 -3.83 -36.14 17.29
N VAL A 448 -3.58 -34.86 17.15
CA VAL A 448 -4.41 -33.78 17.73
C VAL A 448 -5.74 -33.68 16.97
N PRO A 449 -6.91 -33.69 17.64
CA PRO A 449 -8.19 -33.47 16.98
C PRO A 449 -8.22 -32.08 16.27
N VAL A 450 -8.87 -32.04 15.09
CA VAL A 450 -8.89 -30.83 14.25
C VAL A 450 -9.54 -29.63 14.97
N ASP A 451 -10.59 -29.90 15.75
CA ASP A 451 -11.30 -28.90 16.56
C ASP A 451 -10.52 -28.39 17.76
N GLU A 452 -9.46 -29.09 18.15
CA GLU A 452 -8.56 -28.70 19.25
C GLU A 452 -7.31 -27.93 18.79
N ILE A 453 -7.08 -27.78 17.49
CA ILE A 453 -5.86 -27.15 16.96
C ILE A 453 -5.67 -25.72 17.45
N VAL A 454 -6.72 -24.93 17.54
CA VAL A 454 -6.64 -23.55 18.03
C VAL A 454 -6.17 -23.51 19.50
N ARG A 455 -6.77 -24.35 20.34
CA ARG A 455 -6.39 -24.48 21.74
C ARG A 455 -4.95 -25.02 21.89
N PHE A 456 -4.61 -26.02 21.07
CA PHE A 456 -3.24 -26.54 21.01
C PHE A 456 -2.23 -25.44 20.74
N GLU A 457 -2.45 -24.62 19.72
CA GLU A 457 -1.54 -23.53 19.34
C GLU A 457 -1.39 -22.50 20.47
N GLU A 458 -2.49 -22.12 21.14
CA GLU A 458 -2.43 -21.16 22.25
C GLU A 458 -1.61 -21.72 23.43
N GLU A 459 -1.87 -22.97 23.84
CA GLU A 459 -1.13 -23.62 24.92
C GLU A 459 0.33 -23.89 24.53
N PHE A 460 0.60 -24.25 23.27
CA PHE A 460 1.93 -24.46 22.72
C PHE A 460 2.79 -23.20 22.79
N HIS A 461 2.26 -22.08 22.37
CA HIS A 461 2.99 -20.81 22.45
C HIS A 461 3.23 -20.37 23.89
N ALA A 462 2.25 -20.55 24.77
CA ALA A 462 2.42 -20.24 26.19
C ALA A 462 3.48 -21.13 26.85
N PHE A 463 3.53 -22.42 26.50
CA PHE A 463 4.55 -23.35 26.97
C PHE A 463 5.97 -22.94 26.53
N PHE A 464 6.16 -22.60 25.25
CA PHE A 464 7.45 -22.17 24.75
C PHE A 464 7.91 -20.84 25.39
N ASP A 465 7.00 -19.88 25.57
CA ASP A 465 7.30 -18.62 26.25
C ASP A 465 7.76 -18.86 27.72
N ALA A 466 7.17 -19.82 28.41
CA ALA A 466 7.42 -20.05 29.83
C ALA A 466 8.61 -21.01 30.08
N GLN A 467 8.76 -22.07 29.28
CA GLN A 467 9.71 -23.14 29.56
C GLN A 467 10.89 -23.22 28.61
N HIS A 468 10.74 -22.75 27.37
CA HIS A 468 11.78 -22.79 26.34
C HIS A 468 11.97 -21.46 25.62
N PRO A 469 12.07 -20.32 26.33
CA PRO A 469 12.31 -19.02 25.70
C PRO A 469 13.61 -18.99 24.90
N GLU A 470 14.64 -19.77 25.27
CA GLU A 470 15.93 -19.89 24.59
C GLU A 470 15.79 -20.39 23.15
N ILE A 471 14.81 -21.26 22.87
CA ILE A 471 14.54 -21.74 21.50
C ILE A 471 14.02 -20.59 20.64
N LEU A 472 13.06 -19.80 21.17
CA LEU A 472 12.53 -18.65 20.46
C LEU A 472 13.58 -17.57 20.23
N GLU A 473 14.42 -17.30 21.25
CA GLU A 473 15.55 -16.38 21.15
C GLU A 473 16.57 -16.83 20.10
N THR A 474 16.91 -18.12 20.07
CA THR A 474 17.81 -18.68 19.07
C THR A 474 17.30 -18.46 17.65
N ILE A 475 16.03 -18.73 17.38
CA ILE A 475 15.43 -18.50 16.06
C ILE A 475 15.42 -17.00 15.72
N ARG A 476 15.10 -16.15 16.68
CA ARG A 476 15.06 -14.69 16.50
C ARG A 476 16.43 -14.13 16.15
N ASP A 477 17.49 -14.56 16.85
CA ASP A 477 18.82 -14.00 16.73
C ASP A 477 19.62 -14.59 15.58
N THR A 478 19.59 -15.93 15.43
CA THR A 478 20.34 -16.63 14.39
C THR A 478 19.65 -16.69 13.03
N LYS A 479 18.32 -16.43 13.00
CA LYS A 479 17.47 -16.61 11.82
C LYS A 479 17.44 -18.05 11.28
N ASP A 480 17.90 -19.01 12.07
CA ASP A 480 17.96 -20.42 11.73
C ASP A 480 17.31 -21.28 12.83
N LEU A 481 17.04 -22.56 12.52
CA LEU A 481 16.53 -23.51 13.49
C LEU A 481 17.65 -23.90 14.47
N PRO A 482 17.30 -24.11 15.77
CA PRO A 482 18.19 -24.85 16.66
C PRO A 482 18.34 -26.32 16.18
N GLU A 483 19.14 -27.09 16.86
CA GLU A 483 19.26 -28.53 16.55
C GLU A 483 17.89 -29.23 16.63
N GLU A 484 17.59 -30.05 15.65
CA GLU A 484 16.29 -30.77 15.56
C GLU A 484 15.97 -31.55 16.85
N ALA A 485 16.98 -32.20 17.44
CA ALA A 485 16.80 -32.93 18.68
C ALA A 485 16.32 -32.05 19.86
N VAL A 486 16.71 -30.78 19.87
CA VAL A 486 16.28 -29.83 20.92
C VAL A 486 14.80 -29.44 20.70
N LEU A 487 14.41 -29.17 19.47
CA LEU A 487 13.01 -28.88 19.13
C LEU A 487 12.11 -30.08 19.39
N ASP A 488 12.50 -31.27 18.94
CA ASP A 488 11.74 -32.50 19.13
C ASP A 488 11.55 -32.82 20.60
N ALA A 489 12.60 -32.63 21.43
CA ALA A 489 12.50 -32.83 22.87
C ALA A 489 11.52 -31.85 23.53
N ALA A 490 11.59 -30.57 23.19
CA ALA A 490 10.69 -29.55 23.75
C ALA A 490 9.22 -29.79 23.34
N ILE A 491 8.97 -30.16 22.08
CA ILE A 491 7.60 -30.45 21.59
C ILE A 491 7.08 -31.73 22.24
N THR A 492 7.91 -32.75 22.39
CA THR A 492 7.53 -34.02 23.06
C THR A 492 7.24 -33.77 24.55
N GLU A 493 8.00 -32.89 25.21
CA GLU A 493 7.74 -32.51 26.58
C GLU A 493 6.37 -31.83 26.71
N PHE A 494 6.04 -30.90 25.80
CA PHE A 494 4.73 -30.26 25.76
C PHE A 494 3.60 -31.29 25.60
N LEU A 495 3.72 -32.23 24.65
CA LEU A 495 2.71 -33.25 24.42
C LEU A 495 2.52 -34.18 25.62
N ASN A 496 3.58 -34.50 26.37
CA ASN A 496 3.52 -35.32 27.59
C ASN A 496 2.85 -34.57 28.76
N GLN A 497 2.91 -33.25 28.80
CA GLN A 497 2.29 -32.43 29.85
C GLN A 497 0.84 -32.09 29.55
N THR A 498 0.35 -32.36 28.34
CA THR A 498 -0.97 -31.95 27.88
C THR A 498 -1.84 -33.18 27.52
N SER A 499 -3.14 -32.98 27.39
CA SER A 499 -4.12 -33.99 27.08
C SER A 499 -4.49 -34.08 25.58
N PHE A 500 -3.63 -33.66 24.70
CA PHE A 500 -3.86 -33.67 23.23
C PHE A 500 -3.50 -35.00 22.55
N GLN A 501 -3.35 -36.08 23.31
CA GLN A 501 -3.05 -37.42 22.77
C GLN A 501 -4.30 -38.22 22.50
#